data_0b5425ce2def38e6052ae4691141510a
#
_entry.id   0b5425ce2def38e6052ae4691141510a
#
_cell.length_a   1.000
_cell.length_b   1.000
_cell.length_c   1.000
_cell.angle_alpha   90.00
_cell.angle_beta   90.00
_cell.angle_gamma   90.00
#
_symmetry.space_group_name_H-M   'P 1'
#
loop_
_entity.id
_entity.type
_entity.pdbx_description
1 polymer ?
#
loop_
_entity_poly.entity_id
_entity_poly.type
_entity_poly.pdbx_seq_one_letter_code
_entity_poly.pdbx_strand_id
1 'polypeptide(L)'
;MFKAFFKPVALAALLALSATPAAAGDLEISGAWLRAVPPVSPTMAGYATLNNTGEAAVTITGVSTSVAGHTMLHNVKTDDDGNRRMVHLHHLEIPAGESVVLAPGNRHLMLMKLTQVPAPGDTVEICFHLNGGQDACAVFPVKRASQSDG
;
A
#
# COMPACT_ATOMS: atom_id res chain seq x y z
N MET A 1 17.85 -77.06 3.81
CA MET A 1 18.22 -75.83 4.56
C MET A 1 18.06 -74.65 3.61
N PHE A 2 16.96 -73.95 3.64
CA PHE A 2 16.74 -72.72 2.83
C PHE A 2 17.02 -71.54 3.71
N LYS A 3 18.05 -70.75 3.41
CA LYS A 3 18.34 -69.47 4.04
C LYS A 3 17.57 -68.39 3.28
N ALA A 4 16.52 -67.87 3.91
CA ALA A 4 15.79 -66.69 3.43
C ALA A 4 16.62 -65.45 3.73
N PHE A 5 17.08 -64.77 2.68
CA PHE A 5 17.69 -63.45 2.80
C PHE A 5 16.59 -62.39 2.78
N PHE A 6 16.29 -61.83 3.93
CA PHE A 6 15.48 -60.64 4.05
C PHE A 6 16.33 -59.42 3.72
N LYS A 7 16.04 -58.77 2.59
CA LYS A 7 16.58 -57.45 2.28
C LYS A 7 15.75 -56.39 3.01
N PRO A 8 16.37 -55.48 3.77
CA PRO A 8 15.61 -54.34 4.31
C PRO A 8 15.29 -53.35 3.19
N VAL A 9 14.00 -53.10 2.96
CA VAL A 9 13.54 -52.01 2.12
C VAL A 9 13.66 -50.75 2.94
N ALA A 10 14.63 -49.91 2.58
CA ALA A 10 14.79 -48.59 3.14
C ALA A 10 13.67 -47.70 2.60
N LEU A 11 12.68 -47.39 3.42
CA LEU A 11 11.61 -46.43 3.15
C LEU A 11 12.18 -45.02 3.27
N ALA A 12 12.59 -44.45 2.14
CA ALA A 12 13.00 -43.05 2.07
C ALA A 12 11.74 -42.19 2.23
N ALA A 13 11.54 -41.63 3.42
CA ALA A 13 10.52 -40.63 3.65
C ALA A 13 10.95 -39.33 2.94
N LEU A 14 10.31 -39.02 1.80
CA LEU A 14 10.39 -37.69 1.19
C LEU A 14 9.66 -36.69 2.13
N LEU A 15 10.42 -35.90 2.86
CA LEU A 15 9.89 -34.69 3.48
C LEU A 15 9.59 -33.70 2.33
N ALA A 16 8.35 -33.63 1.93
CA ALA A 16 7.85 -32.53 1.10
C ALA A 16 7.93 -31.26 1.96
N LEU A 17 8.95 -30.42 1.72
CA LEU A 17 8.96 -29.05 2.21
C LEU A 17 7.79 -28.33 1.52
N SER A 18 6.68 -28.21 2.22
CA SER A 18 5.61 -27.31 1.83
C SER A 18 6.13 -25.90 2.02
N ALA A 19 6.61 -25.28 0.94
CA ALA A 19 6.84 -23.85 0.92
C ALA A 19 5.49 -23.18 1.09
N THR A 20 5.17 -22.72 2.29
CA THR A 20 4.06 -21.80 2.51
C THR A 20 4.36 -20.54 1.71
N PRO A 21 3.48 -20.08 0.80
CA PRO A 21 3.65 -18.79 0.18
C PRO A 21 3.76 -17.77 1.30
N ALA A 22 4.81 -16.95 1.29
CA ALA A 22 4.88 -15.79 2.15
C ALA A 22 3.59 -15.00 1.89
N ALA A 23 2.77 -14.82 2.92
CA ALA A 23 1.55 -14.03 2.81
C ALA A 23 1.98 -12.63 2.39
N ALA A 24 1.71 -12.27 1.13
CA ALA A 24 1.66 -10.87 0.73
C ALA A 24 0.68 -10.22 1.71
N GLY A 25 1.08 -9.11 2.36
CA GLY A 25 0.24 -8.45 3.36
C GLY A 25 -1.19 -8.29 2.82
N ASP A 26 -2.18 -8.34 3.71
CA ASP A 26 -3.60 -8.33 3.36
C ASP A 26 -4.05 -7.03 2.65
N LEU A 27 -3.20 -6.04 2.54
CA LEU A 27 -3.47 -4.78 1.83
C LEU A 27 -2.82 -4.80 0.44
N GLU A 28 -3.66 -4.83 -0.58
CA GLU A 28 -3.27 -4.66 -1.97
C GLU A 28 -3.48 -3.21 -2.41
N ILE A 29 -2.47 -2.64 -3.07
CA ILE A 29 -2.48 -1.25 -3.55
C ILE A 29 -2.50 -1.27 -5.07
N SER A 30 -3.52 -0.69 -5.68
CA SER A 30 -3.69 -0.63 -7.13
C SER A 30 -3.99 0.79 -7.62
N GLY A 31 -3.79 1.04 -8.92
CA GLY A 31 -4.05 2.34 -9.53
C GLY A 31 -3.27 3.50 -8.90
N ALA A 32 -2.10 3.23 -8.35
CA ALA A 32 -1.29 4.20 -7.61
C ALA A 32 -0.66 5.24 -8.55
N TRP A 33 -0.73 6.51 -8.17
CA TRP A 33 -0.03 7.60 -8.87
C TRP A 33 0.13 8.84 -8.00
N LEU A 34 1.13 9.65 -8.31
CA LEU A 34 1.36 10.97 -7.73
C LEU A 34 1.07 12.05 -8.76
N ARG A 35 0.40 13.11 -8.33
CA ARG A 35 0.14 14.27 -9.19
C ARG A 35 1.40 15.11 -9.29
N ALA A 36 1.89 15.29 -10.53
CA ALA A 36 3.00 16.17 -10.82
C ALA A 36 2.72 17.61 -10.37
N VAL A 37 3.73 18.23 -9.78
CA VAL A 37 3.69 19.60 -9.26
C VAL A 37 4.89 20.39 -9.79
N PRO A 38 4.88 21.74 -9.69
CA PRO A 38 6.04 22.55 -10.05
C PRO A 38 7.29 22.15 -9.23
N PRO A 39 8.51 22.29 -9.78
CA PRO A 39 9.75 21.85 -9.12
C PRO A 39 10.06 22.49 -7.76
N VAL A 40 9.38 23.59 -7.43
CA VAL A 40 9.55 24.31 -6.15
C VAL A 40 8.43 24.01 -5.15
N SER A 41 7.52 23.10 -5.48
CA SER A 41 6.40 22.76 -4.59
C SER A 41 6.89 22.07 -3.33
N PRO A 42 6.43 22.48 -2.13
CA PRO A 42 6.78 21.78 -0.88
C PRO A 42 5.90 20.56 -0.63
N THR A 43 4.85 20.36 -1.43
CA THR A 43 3.85 19.29 -1.23
C THR A 43 3.44 18.62 -2.54
N MET A 44 2.98 17.37 -2.44
CA MET A 44 2.50 16.58 -3.56
C MET A 44 1.37 15.66 -3.09
N ALA A 45 0.31 15.55 -3.89
CA ALA A 45 -0.80 14.64 -3.60
C ALA A 45 -0.62 13.29 -4.29
N GLY A 46 -1.08 12.24 -3.62
CA GLY A 46 -1.05 10.87 -4.14
C GLY A 46 -2.40 10.18 -4.03
N TYR A 47 -2.65 9.27 -4.95
CA TYR A 47 -3.90 8.54 -5.10
C TYR A 47 -3.65 7.06 -5.37
N ALA A 48 -4.57 6.24 -4.90
CA ALA A 48 -4.54 4.78 -5.10
C ALA A 48 -5.87 4.17 -4.66
N THR A 49 -6.11 2.94 -5.03
CA THR A 49 -7.14 2.10 -4.42
C THR A 49 -6.47 1.14 -3.45
N LEU A 50 -6.97 1.10 -2.23
CA LEU A 50 -6.49 0.24 -1.14
C LEU A 50 -7.50 -0.88 -0.93
N ASN A 51 -7.13 -2.12 -1.23
CA ASN A 51 -8.00 -3.28 -1.11
C ASN A 51 -7.53 -4.15 0.05
N ASN A 52 -8.40 -4.39 1.02
CA ASN A 52 -8.16 -5.41 2.02
C ASN A 52 -8.60 -6.78 1.46
N THR A 53 -7.64 -7.60 1.07
CA THR A 53 -7.87 -8.94 0.51
C THR A 53 -7.91 -10.03 1.57
N GLY A 54 -7.68 -9.69 2.83
CA GLY A 54 -7.66 -10.60 3.97
C GLY A 54 -9.05 -10.85 4.56
N GLU A 55 -9.07 -11.69 5.59
CA GLU A 55 -10.29 -12.09 6.31
C GLU A 55 -10.52 -11.27 7.61
N ALA A 56 -9.61 -10.38 7.94
CA ALA A 56 -9.69 -9.48 9.08
C ALA A 56 -9.56 -8.02 8.65
N ALA A 57 -10.08 -7.09 9.44
CA ALA A 57 -9.90 -5.67 9.22
C ALA A 57 -8.40 -5.29 9.31
N VAL A 58 -7.98 -4.38 8.43
CA VAL A 58 -6.64 -3.79 8.42
C VAL A 58 -6.74 -2.32 8.78
N THR A 59 -5.89 -1.86 9.69
CA THR A 59 -5.81 -0.44 10.04
C THR A 59 -4.48 0.14 9.59
N ILE A 60 -4.53 1.17 8.75
CA ILE A 60 -3.36 1.96 8.37
C ILE A 60 -3.08 2.94 9.49
N THR A 61 -1.89 2.90 10.07
CA THR A 61 -1.45 3.73 11.19
C THR A 61 -0.48 4.83 10.78
N GLY A 62 0.02 4.76 9.55
CA GLY A 62 0.96 5.74 9.02
C GLY A 62 1.33 5.45 7.59
N VAL A 63 2.00 6.40 6.97
CA VAL A 63 2.54 6.29 5.61
C VAL A 63 3.91 6.93 5.57
N SER A 64 4.84 6.38 4.80
CA SER A 64 6.17 6.93 4.64
C SER A 64 6.70 6.81 3.22
N THR A 65 7.61 7.70 2.86
CA THR A 65 8.39 7.67 1.63
C THR A 65 9.71 8.41 1.84
N SER A 66 10.73 8.07 1.05
CA SER A 66 12.06 8.70 1.14
C SER A 66 12.10 10.15 0.60
N VAL A 67 11.11 10.56 -0.20
CA VAL A 67 11.11 11.88 -0.86
C VAL A 67 10.40 12.97 -0.06
N ALA A 68 9.83 12.65 1.09
CA ALA A 68 9.08 13.61 1.92
C ALA A 68 9.42 13.47 3.40
N GLY A 69 9.45 14.58 4.10
CA GLY A 69 9.64 14.60 5.56
C GLY A 69 8.43 14.13 6.34
N HIS A 70 7.23 14.34 5.78
CA HIS A 70 5.96 13.86 6.33
C HIS A 70 5.04 13.37 5.20
N THR A 71 4.38 12.23 5.45
CA THR A 71 3.34 11.71 4.57
C THR A 71 2.12 11.40 5.41
N MET A 72 0.97 11.89 5.00
CA MET A 72 -0.29 11.78 5.74
C MET A 72 -1.42 11.34 4.84
N LEU A 73 -2.42 10.69 5.45
CA LEU A 73 -3.74 10.50 4.86
C LEU A 73 -4.63 11.67 5.25
N HIS A 74 -5.26 12.29 4.26
CA HIS A 74 -6.25 13.32 4.45
C HIS A 74 -7.62 12.87 3.97
N ASN A 75 -8.67 13.39 4.60
CA ASN A 75 -10.03 13.34 4.10
C ASN A 75 -10.53 14.75 3.84
N VAL A 76 -11.44 14.89 2.90
CA VAL A 76 -12.16 16.15 2.67
C VAL A 76 -13.54 16.01 3.28
N LYS A 77 -13.84 16.83 4.29
CA LYS A 77 -15.17 16.93 4.89
C LYS A 77 -15.86 18.18 4.38
N THR A 78 -17.15 18.06 4.09
CA THR A 78 -18.02 19.20 3.78
C THR A 78 -18.92 19.43 4.98
N ASP A 79 -18.97 20.66 5.47
CA ASP A 79 -19.89 21.06 6.54
C ASP A 79 -21.30 21.33 6.01
N ASP A 80 -22.23 21.62 6.92
CA ASP A 80 -23.63 21.85 6.58
C ASP A 80 -23.85 23.12 5.71
N ASP A 81 -22.89 24.04 5.71
CA ASP A 81 -22.88 25.25 4.90
C ASP A 81 -22.22 25.03 3.51
N GLY A 82 -21.76 23.82 3.22
CA GLY A 82 -21.14 23.46 1.96
C GLY A 82 -19.64 23.78 1.88
N ASN A 83 -19.01 24.23 2.97
CA ASN A 83 -17.57 24.50 2.99
C ASN A 83 -16.79 23.19 3.09
N ARG A 84 -15.75 23.08 2.27
CA ARG A 84 -14.87 21.91 2.25
C ARG A 84 -13.59 22.20 3.03
N ARG A 85 -13.21 21.26 3.90
CA ARG A 85 -11.96 21.32 4.64
C ARG A 85 -11.24 19.98 4.62
N MET A 86 -9.91 20.02 4.61
CA MET A 86 -9.07 18.84 4.79
C MET A 86 -8.97 18.50 6.27
N VAL A 87 -9.02 17.21 6.57
CA VAL A 87 -8.86 16.65 7.91
C VAL A 87 -7.82 15.55 7.86
N HIS A 88 -6.85 15.58 8.76
CA HIS A 88 -5.88 14.51 8.89
C HIS A 88 -6.55 13.24 9.44
N LEU A 89 -6.32 12.11 8.77
CA LEU A 89 -6.71 10.79 9.24
C LEU A 89 -5.51 10.15 9.93
N HIS A 90 -5.54 10.09 11.25
CA HIS A 90 -4.50 9.41 12.03
C HIS A 90 -4.51 7.89 11.84
N HIS A 91 -5.70 7.35 11.62
CA HIS A 91 -5.92 5.92 11.36
C HIS A 91 -6.98 5.78 10.27
N LEU A 92 -6.80 4.77 9.43
CA LEU A 92 -7.79 4.38 8.43
C LEU A 92 -8.02 2.87 8.53
N GLU A 93 -9.18 2.48 9.01
CA GLU A 93 -9.60 1.08 9.04
C GLU A 93 -10.26 0.70 7.71
N ILE A 94 -9.85 -0.45 7.18
CA ILE A 94 -10.45 -1.06 5.99
C ILE A 94 -10.94 -2.45 6.41
N PRO A 95 -12.27 -2.65 6.49
CA PRO A 95 -12.84 -3.95 6.82
C PRO A 95 -12.41 -5.05 5.85
N ALA A 96 -12.47 -6.31 6.28
CA ALA A 96 -12.12 -7.46 5.46
C ALA A 96 -12.92 -7.47 4.14
N GLY A 97 -12.23 -7.66 3.03
CA GLY A 97 -12.83 -7.70 1.70
C GLY A 97 -13.30 -6.36 1.14
N GLU A 98 -13.10 -5.26 1.87
CA GLU A 98 -13.49 -3.92 1.42
C GLU A 98 -12.32 -3.13 0.81
N SER A 99 -12.66 -2.07 0.09
CA SER A 99 -11.72 -1.17 -0.56
C SER A 99 -11.96 0.27 -0.16
N VAL A 100 -10.87 1.04 -0.09
CA VAL A 100 -10.92 2.50 0.06
C VAL A 100 -10.24 3.13 -1.13
N VAL A 101 -10.92 4.06 -1.78
CA VAL A 101 -10.39 4.80 -2.93
C VAL A 101 -9.84 6.14 -2.45
N LEU A 102 -8.56 6.38 -2.75
CA LEU A 102 -7.91 7.67 -2.61
C LEU A 102 -7.96 8.37 -3.98
N ALA A 103 -8.73 9.43 -4.09
CA ALA A 103 -8.98 10.11 -5.36
C ALA A 103 -9.02 11.63 -5.20
N PRO A 104 -8.78 12.40 -6.27
CA PRO A 104 -8.91 13.86 -6.23
C PRO A 104 -10.27 14.31 -5.68
N GLY A 105 -10.24 15.26 -4.74
CA GLY A 105 -11.45 15.78 -4.08
C GLY A 105 -12.01 14.92 -2.93
N ASN A 106 -11.42 13.76 -2.68
CA ASN A 106 -11.79 12.83 -1.61
C ASN A 106 -10.60 12.58 -0.67
N ARG A 107 -10.56 11.39 -0.06
CA ARG A 107 -9.38 10.95 0.67
C ARG A 107 -8.18 10.94 -0.27
N HIS A 108 -7.02 11.33 0.21
CA HIS A 108 -5.79 11.35 -0.56
C HIS A 108 -4.56 11.26 0.34
N LEU A 109 -3.44 10.87 -0.27
CA LEU A 109 -2.13 11.02 0.33
C LEU A 109 -1.66 12.46 0.16
N MET A 110 -1.03 13.00 1.18
CA MET A 110 -0.33 14.27 1.12
C MET A 110 1.11 14.05 1.54
N LEU A 111 2.03 14.23 0.61
CA LEU A 111 3.46 14.27 0.85
C LEU A 111 3.83 15.71 1.16
N MET A 112 4.45 15.93 2.31
CA MET A 112 4.82 17.27 2.79
C MET A 112 6.31 17.34 3.13
N LYS A 113 6.85 18.54 3.09
CA LYS A 113 8.29 18.76 3.26
C LYS A 113 9.09 17.88 2.30
N LEU A 114 8.80 18.04 1.02
CA LEU A 114 9.51 17.32 -0.03
C LEU A 114 11.00 17.63 0.04
N THR A 115 11.82 16.59 0.13
CA THR A 115 13.30 16.70 0.08
C THR A 115 13.79 16.76 -1.36
N GLN A 116 13.02 16.22 -2.26
CA GLN A 116 13.16 16.35 -3.71
C GLN A 116 11.78 16.31 -4.33
N VAL A 117 11.57 17.00 -5.46
CA VAL A 117 10.31 17.01 -6.18
C VAL A 117 10.41 16.06 -7.38
N PRO A 118 9.76 14.89 -7.32
CA PRO A 118 9.74 13.96 -8.44
C PRO A 118 9.07 14.58 -9.66
N ALA A 119 9.66 14.36 -10.83
CA ALA A 119 9.16 14.87 -12.11
C ALA A 119 8.21 13.86 -12.79
N PRO A 120 7.36 14.29 -13.73
CA PRO A 120 6.58 13.36 -14.55
C PRO A 120 7.44 12.28 -15.19
N GLY A 121 7.04 11.01 -15.04
CA GLY A 121 7.79 9.84 -15.49
C GLY A 121 8.68 9.21 -14.43
N ASP A 122 8.96 9.91 -13.33
CA ASP A 122 9.62 9.31 -12.16
C ASP A 122 8.67 8.36 -11.41
N THR A 123 9.24 7.51 -10.58
CA THR A 123 8.53 6.62 -9.68
C THR A 123 8.98 6.83 -8.25
N VAL A 124 8.04 6.69 -7.32
CA VAL A 124 8.29 6.87 -5.88
C VAL A 124 7.71 5.67 -5.13
N GLU A 125 8.51 5.01 -4.30
CA GLU A 125 7.99 3.99 -3.40
C GLU A 125 7.32 4.66 -2.19
N ILE A 126 6.11 4.21 -1.88
CA ILE A 126 5.35 4.63 -0.70
C ILE A 126 4.94 3.39 0.08
N CYS A 127 5.18 3.41 1.38
CA CYS A 127 4.84 2.33 2.30
C CYS A 127 3.73 2.76 3.26
N PHE A 128 2.70 1.92 3.35
CA PHE A 128 1.63 2.05 4.33
C PHE A 128 1.94 1.16 5.53
N HIS A 129 1.99 1.76 6.72
CA HIS A 129 2.23 1.05 7.96
C HIS A 129 0.91 0.52 8.51
N LEU A 130 0.87 -0.79 8.78
CA LEU A 130 -0.32 -1.46 9.26
C LEU A 130 -0.23 -1.77 10.75
N ASN A 131 -1.37 -1.85 11.40
CA ASN A 131 -1.47 -2.41 12.74
C ASN A 131 -0.94 -3.85 12.74
N GLY A 132 -0.10 -4.19 13.70
CA GLY A 132 0.60 -5.48 13.73
C GLY A 132 2.02 -5.44 13.18
N GLY A 133 2.53 -4.28 12.72
CA GLY A 133 3.92 -4.06 12.34
C GLY A 133 4.30 -4.48 10.93
N GLN A 134 3.34 -4.81 10.07
CA GLN A 134 3.55 -5.07 8.65
C GLN A 134 3.44 -3.79 7.84
N ASP A 135 4.21 -3.71 6.75
CA ASP A 135 4.15 -2.63 5.78
C ASP A 135 3.65 -3.16 4.44
N ALA A 136 2.78 -2.38 3.80
CA ALA A 136 2.38 -2.58 2.41
C ALA A 136 2.96 -1.45 1.56
N CYS A 137 3.89 -1.77 0.68
CA CYS A 137 4.57 -0.80 -0.16
C CYS A 137 4.15 -0.93 -1.62
N ALA A 138 4.09 0.18 -2.32
CA ALA A 138 3.80 0.21 -3.76
C ALA A 138 4.60 1.32 -4.45
N VAL A 139 4.80 1.15 -5.74
CA VAL A 139 5.44 2.14 -6.61
C VAL A 139 4.37 3.06 -7.19
N PHE A 140 4.54 4.35 -6.98
CA PHE A 140 3.66 5.41 -7.45
C PHE A 140 4.34 6.13 -8.62
N PRO A 141 3.89 5.98 -9.87
CA PRO A 141 4.36 6.80 -10.97
C PRO A 141 3.88 8.24 -10.83
N VAL A 142 4.74 9.18 -11.20
CA VAL A 142 4.39 10.61 -11.23
C VAL A 142 3.77 10.95 -12.58
N LYS A 143 2.55 11.46 -12.55
CA LYS A 143 1.78 11.79 -13.77
C LYS A 143 1.21 13.21 -13.70
N ARG A 144 1.05 13.84 -14.86
CA ARG A 144 0.21 15.04 -14.97
C ARG A 144 -1.27 14.68 -14.80
N ALA A 145 -2.08 15.59 -14.26
CA ALA A 145 -3.51 15.33 -14.01
C ALA A 145 -4.25 14.84 -15.27
N SER A 146 -3.89 15.32 -16.44
CA SER A 146 -4.47 14.90 -17.72
C SER A 146 -4.10 13.47 -18.16
N GLN A 147 -3.16 12.83 -17.48
CA GLN A 147 -2.70 11.46 -17.80
C GLN A 147 -3.26 10.41 -16.82
N SER A 148 -4.02 10.85 -15.83
CA SER A 148 -4.57 9.97 -14.80
C SER A 148 -5.88 9.28 -15.18
N ASP A 149 -6.51 9.72 -16.26
CA ASP A 149 -7.82 9.25 -16.73
C ASP A 149 -7.73 8.16 -17.82
N GLY A 150 -6.61 7.47 -17.85
CA GLY A 150 -6.36 6.39 -18.79
C GLY A 150 -6.33 5.02 -18.15
#